data_9cd8017158a271e0be0930b718d78e5b
#
_entry.id   9cd8017158a271e0be0930b718d78e5b
#
_cell.length_a   1.000
_cell.length_b   1.000
_cell.length_c   1.000
_cell.angle_alpha   90.00
_cell.angle_beta   90.00
_cell.angle_gamma   90.00
#
_symmetry.space_group_name_H-M   'P 1'
#
loop_
_entity.id
_entity.type
_entity.pdbx_description
1 polymer ?
#
loop_
_entity_poly.entity_id
_entity_poly.type
_entity_poly.pdbx_seq_one_letter_code
_entity_poly.pdbx_strand_id
1 'polypeptide(L)'
;MLKKCLLSFLGFICFSSIIFSQQKKKQDSLQIISKNPKEAVTINCKIVQGHKKLKGRRFASAQPLYLRANKDTLTYGVFQFGKRGKDLFLYVKILDESVCLKKERNFDMFFTSGERITLKNQFPINCEGTFAHKLKAKEIDEIIFKELTKINIYTYYKNYEFLISPKQSDDIITLIQCLRRYKVK
;
A
#
# COMPACT_ATOMS: atom_id res chain seq x y z
N MET A 1 31.55 -60.52 28.07
CA MET A 1 30.82 -60.31 29.33
C MET A 1 29.94 -59.12 29.14
N LEU A 2 28.74 -59.35 28.79
CA LEU A 2 27.43 -59.05 29.40
C LEU A 2 27.46 -57.96 30.45
N LYS A 3 26.67 -56.90 30.18
CA LYS A 3 25.46 -56.62 30.93
C LYS A 3 24.61 -55.53 30.28
N LYS A 4 23.39 -55.94 30.03
CA LYS A 4 22.21 -55.15 29.71
C LYS A 4 21.96 -54.08 30.79
N CYS A 5 21.52 -52.90 30.38
CA CYS A 5 20.56 -52.13 31.17
C CYS A 5 19.61 -51.40 30.23
N LEU A 6 18.45 -52.00 30.13
CA LEU A 6 17.21 -51.42 29.61
C LEU A 6 16.67 -50.46 30.66
N LEU A 7 16.45 -49.20 30.35
CA LEU A 7 15.57 -48.37 31.14
C LEU A 7 14.84 -47.37 30.24
N SER A 8 13.61 -47.70 30.06
CA SER A 8 12.46 -46.94 29.71
C SER A 8 12.53 -45.50 30.26
N PHE A 9 12.39 -44.54 29.37
CA PHE A 9 11.90 -43.22 29.76
C PHE A 9 10.75 -42.85 28.80
N LEU A 10 9.55 -43.21 29.23
CA LEU A 10 8.33 -42.49 28.90
C LEU A 10 8.45 -41.10 29.47
N GLY A 11 8.11 -40.12 28.76
CA GLY A 11 7.78 -38.92 29.45
C GLY A 11 7.80 -37.64 28.64
N PHE A 12 6.64 -37.18 28.43
CA PHE A 12 6.32 -35.75 28.25
C PHE A 12 6.65 -35.11 26.92
N ILE A 13 5.78 -35.38 25.97
CA ILE A 13 5.48 -34.42 24.89
C ILE A 13 4.72 -33.23 25.55
N CYS A 14 5.47 -32.23 25.99
CA CYS A 14 4.89 -30.93 26.26
C CYS A 14 4.45 -30.31 24.94
N PHE A 15 3.18 -30.48 24.60
CA PHE A 15 2.48 -29.63 23.64
C PHE A 15 2.44 -28.21 24.21
N SER A 16 3.47 -27.42 23.93
CA SER A 16 3.39 -25.98 24.08
C SER A 16 2.45 -25.45 23.01
N SER A 17 1.18 -25.35 23.38
CA SER A 17 0.16 -24.60 22.65
C SER A 17 0.63 -23.18 22.50
N ILE A 18 1.24 -22.86 21.35
CA ILE A 18 1.47 -21.48 20.94
C ILE A 18 0.08 -20.90 20.70
N ILE A 19 -0.44 -20.23 21.72
CA ILE A 19 -1.61 -19.38 21.59
C ILE A 19 -1.21 -18.22 20.67
N PHE A 20 -1.45 -18.38 19.38
CA PHE A 20 -1.46 -17.28 18.44
C PHE A 20 -2.58 -16.33 18.87
N SER A 21 -2.22 -15.34 19.66
CA SER A 21 -3.08 -14.21 19.93
C SER A 21 -3.30 -13.47 18.61
N GLN A 22 -4.33 -13.86 17.88
CA GLN A 22 -4.83 -13.11 16.73
C GLN A 22 -5.37 -11.78 17.25
N GLN A 23 -4.53 -10.74 17.22
CA GLN A 23 -4.99 -9.39 17.42
C GLN A 23 -6.05 -9.09 16.35
N LYS A 24 -7.31 -9.07 16.76
CA LYS A 24 -8.45 -8.61 15.97
C LYS A 24 -8.18 -7.17 15.54
N LYS A 25 -7.62 -6.96 14.34
CA LYS A 25 -7.49 -5.63 13.74
C LYS A 25 -8.89 -5.07 13.57
N LYS A 26 -9.19 -3.99 14.26
CA LYS A 26 -10.47 -3.29 14.11
C LYS A 26 -10.55 -2.73 12.70
N GLN A 27 -11.41 -3.30 11.89
CA GLN A 27 -11.67 -2.89 10.51
C GLN A 27 -12.88 -1.96 10.54
N ASP A 28 -12.64 -0.66 10.35
CA ASP A 28 -13.72 0.32 10.26
C ASP A 28 -14.16 0.42 8.78
N SER A 29 -15.40 0.09 8.52
CA SER A 29 -16.04 0.30 7.20
C SER A 29 -16.68 1.68 7.19
N LEU A 30 -16.26 2.54 6.27
CA LEU A 30 -16.88 3.84 6.00
C LEU A 30 -17.79 3.73 4.78
N GLN A 31 -19.05 4.08 4.95
CA GLN A 31 -20.00 4.18 3.84
C GLN A 31 -19.90 5.58 3.22
N ILE A 32 -19.68 5.61 1.93
CA ILE A 32 -19.66 6.84 1.14
C ILE A 32 -20.99 6.93 0.39
N ILE A 33 -21.78 7.94 0.71
CA ILE A 33 -23.02 8.23 0.01
C ILE A 33 -22.70 9.14 -1.17
N SER A 34 -22.97 8.68 -2.38
CA SER A 34 -22.90 9.50 -3.60
C SER A 34 -23.95 10.61 -3.56
N LYS A 35 -23.62 11.79 -4.09
CA LYS A 35 -24.56 12.93 -4.19
C LYS A 35 -25.69 12.72 -5.19
N ASN A 36 -25.70 11.61 -5.94
CA ASN A 36 -26.79 11.29 -6.86
C ASN A 36 -27.81 10.38 -6.18
N PRO A 37 -29.08 10.80 -6.00
CA PRO A 37 -30.06 10.08 -5.20
C PRO A 37 -30.56 8.77 -5.79
N LYS A 38 -30.07 8.34 -6.96
CA LYS A 38 -30.57 7.14 -7.64
C LYS A 38 -29.72 5.88 -7.47
N GLU A 39 -28.45 5.98 -7.00
CA GLU A 39 -27.62 4.83 -6.65
C GLU A 39 -26.68 5.17 -5.50
N ALA A 40 -27.05 4.79 -4.30
CA ALA A 40 -26.13 4.81 -3.17
C ALA A 40 -25.09 3.70 -3.35
N VAL A 41 -23.98 3.99 -4.04
CA VAL A 41 -22.85 3.05 -4.12
C VAL A 41 -22.21 3.00 -2.73
N THR A 42 -22.47 1.91 -2.02
CA THR A 42 -21.82 1.65 -0.73
C THR A 42 -20.38 1.25 -1.00
N ILE A 43 -19.46 2.20 -0.83
CA ILE A 43 -18.03 1.94 -0.97
C ILE A 43 -17.51 1.30 0.32
N ASN A 44 -17.10 0.06 0.26
CA ASN A 44 -16.52 -0.64 1.40
C ASN A 44 -15.07 -0.23 1.59
N CYS A 45 -14.83 0.72 2.50
CA CYS A 45 -13.50 1.24 2.80
C CYS A 45 -12.77 0.36 3.83
N LYS A 46 -11.90 -0.52 3.36
CA LYS A 46 -11.02 -1.28 4.26
C LYS A 46 -9.81 -0.45 4.66
N ILE A 47 -9.91 0.26 5.79
CA ILE A 47 -8.81 1.05 6.35
C ILE A 47 -8.31 0.38 7.62
N VAL A 48 -7.00 0.23 7.71
CA VAL A 48 -6.30 -0.33 8.88
C VAL A 48 -5.54 0.78 9.58
N GLN A 49 -5.81 0.99 10.87
CA GLN A 49 -5.06 1.93 11.70
C GLN A 49 -4.07 1.17 12.57
N GLY A 50 -2.78 1.53 12.48
CA GLY A 50 -1.75 0.99 13.34
C GLY A 50 -1.80 1.61 14.74
N HIS A 51 -1.44 0.81 15.76
CA HIS A 51 -1.33 1.29 17.14
C HIS A 51 -0.06 2.12 17.38
N LYS A 52 1.01 1.82 16.64
CA LYS A 52 2.28 2.54 16.75
C LYS A 52 2.18 3.94 16.16
N LYS A 53 2.74 4.92 16.86
CA LYS A 53 2.88 6.28 16.35
C LYS A 53 4.11 6.36 15.44
N LEU A 54 3.93 6.88 14.24
CA LEU A 54 5.02 7.21 13.33
C LEU A 54 5.29 8.72 13.43
N LYS A 55 6.49 9.12 13.89
CA LYS A 55 6.83 10.52 14.19
C LYS A 55 5.78 11.21 15.07
N GLY A 56 5.39 10.56 16.16
CA GLY A 56 4.43 11.11 17.14
C GLY A 56 2.96 11.10 16.71
N ARG A 57 2.62 10.71 15.47
CA ARG A 57 1.24 10.66 14.96
C ARG A 57 0.84 9.24 14.58
N ARG A 58 -0.40 8.88 14.81
CA ARG A 58 -0.94 7.60 14.37
C ARG A 58 -1.08 7.59 12.84
N PHE A 59 -0.93 6.41 12.28
CA PHE A 59 -0.99 6.16 10.84
C PHE A 59 -2.14 5.21 10.51
N ALA A 60 -2.90 5.54 9.49
CA ALA A 60 -3.91 4.66 8.91
C ALA A 60 -3.57 4.41 7.44
N SER A 61 -3.79 3.21 6.97
CA SER A 61 -3.54 2.83 5.57
C SER A 61 -4.73 2.14 4.95
N ALA A 62 -4.92 2.38 3.66
CA ALA A 62 -5.82 1.61 2.84
C ALA A 62 -5.19 0.25 2.49
N GLN A 63 -6.00 -0.65 1.93
CA GLN A 63 -5.52 -1.93 1.42
C GLN A 63 -4.51 -1.67 0.28
N PRO A 64 -3.37 -2.40 0.24
CA PRO A 64 -2.40 -2.26 -0.82
C PRO A 64 -2.94 -2.78 -2.16
N LEU A 65 -2.55 -2.11 -3.24
CA LEU A 65 -2.79 -2.53 -4.62
C LEU A 65 -1.51 -3.16 -5.17
N TYR A 66 -1.65 -4.29 -5.85
CA TYR A 66 -0.56 -4.97 -6.53
C TYR A 66 -0.70 -4.73 -8.03
N LEU A 67 0.25 -4.02 -8.61
CA LEU A 67 0.28 -3.71 -10.03
C LEU A 67 1.48 -4.41 -10.66
N ARG A 68 1.25 -5.05 -11.81
CA ARG A 68 2.32 -5.68 -12.58
C ARG A 68 3.08 -4.62 -13.36
N ALA A 69 4.42 -4.62 -13.21
CA ALA A 69 5.29 -3.74 -13.97
C ALA A 69 5.61 -4.36 -15.32
N ASN A 70 5.68 -3.55 -16.35
CA ASN A 70 6.08 -3.89 -17.73
C ASN A 70 5.41 -5.18 -18.23
N LYS A 71 4.97 -5.23 -19.45
CA LYS A 71 4.18 -6.37 -19.97
C LYS A 71 4.88 -7.73 -19.87
N ASP A 72 6.20 -7.73 -19.97
CA ASP A 72 7.02 -8.93 -20.15
C ASP A 72 7.77 -9.39 -18.89
N THR A 73 7.50 -8.77 -17.74
CA THR A 73 8.17 -9.10 -16.47
C THR A 73 7.23 -9.64 -15.42
N LEU A 74 7.75 -10.46 -14.49
CA LEU A 74 7.04 -10.89 -13.30
C LEU A 74 7.22 -9.91 -12.13
N THR A 75 7.72 -8.71 -12.40
CA THR A 75 7.93 -7.68 -11.40
C THR A 75 6.60 -7.02 -11.03
N TYR A 76 6.37 -6.84 -9.74
CA TYR A 76 5.20 -6.16 -9.20
C TYR A 76 5.60 -4.92 -8.41
N GLY A 77 4.74 -3.91 -8.45
CA GLY A 77 4.74 -2.79 -7.53
C GLY A 77 3.60 -2.93 -6.52
N VAL A 78 3.89 -2.70 -5.26
CA VAL A 78 2.90 -2.62 -4.19
C VAL A 78 2.63 -1.15 -3.91
N PHE A 79 1.44 -0.68 -4.23
CA PHE A 79 1.01 0.71 -4.05
C PHE A 79 0.11 0.80 -2.83
N GLN A 80 0.46 1.65 -1.88
CA GLN A 80 -0.30 1.82 -0.66
C GLN A 80 -0.54 3.30 -0.35
N PHE A 81 -1.81 3.66 -0.24
CA PHE A 81 -2.18 4.98 0.26
C PHE A 81 -2.32 4.95 1.77
N GLY A 82 -1.88 6.03 2.42
CA GLY A 82 -1.95 6.15 3.86
C GLY A 82 -2.26 7.57 4.31
N LYS A 83 -2.69 7.70 5.59
CA LYS A 83 -3.01 8.97 6.22
C LYS A 83 -2.31 9.11 7.57
N ARG A 84 -1.73 10.26 7.80
CA ARG A 84 -1.13 10.63 9.08
C ARG A 84 -1.57 12.04 9.47
N GLY A 85 -2.42 12.13 10.49
CA GLY A 85 -3.11 13.38 10.79
C GLY A 85 -4.01 13.82 9.64
N LYS A 86 -3.74 14.99 9.05
CA LYS A 86 -4.47 15.52 7.87
C LYS A 86 -3.81 15.14 6.54
N ASP A 87 -2.57 14.67 6.57
CA ASP A 87 -1.75 14.44 5.38
C ASP A 87 -1.98 13.05 4.78
N LEU A 88 -2.13 12.99 3.45
CA LEU A 88 -2.17 11.76 2.67
C LEU A 88 -0.79 11.47 2.06
N PHE A 89 -0.48 10.20 1.96
CA PHE A 89 0.80 9.69 1.45
C PHE A 89 0.57 8.59 0.45
N LEU A 90 1.40 8.55 -0.57
CA LEU A 90 1.58 7.40 -1.45
C LEU A 90 2.90 6.73 -1.10
N TYR A 91 2.84 5.44 -0.85
CA TYR A 91 3.99 4.55 -0.69
C TYR A 91 3.97 3.53 -1.81
N VAL A 92 5.12 3.31 -2.42
CA VAL A 92 5.28 2.26 -3.43
C VAL A 92 6.52 1.45 -3.10
N LYS A 93 6.41 0.14 -3.19
CA LYS A 93 7.54 -0.77 -3.15
C LYS A 93 7.57 -1.59 -4.43
N ILE A 94 8.67 -1.50 -5.16
CA ILE A 94 8.91 -2.34 -6.33
C ILE A 94 9.53 -3.65 -5.83
N LEU A 95 8.90 -4.77 -6.18
CA LEU A 95 9.36 -6.11 -5.81
C LEU A 95 10.33 -6.62 -6.86
N ASP A 96 11.54 -6.08 -6.84
CA ASP A 96 12.65 -6.45 -7.70
C ASP A 96 13.95 -6.28 -6.90
N GLU A 97 14.89 -7.21 -7.04
CA GLU A 97 16.10 -7.28 -6.22
C GLU A 97 17.12 -6.17 -6.50
N SER A 98 17.04 -5.53 -7.66
CA SER A 98 18.06 -4.56 -8.14
C SER A 98 17.53 -3.13 -8.25
N VAL A 99 16.58 -2.73 -7.42
CA VAL A 99 15.96 -1.40 -7.53
C VAL A 99 16.55 -0.43 -6.54
N CYS A 100 17.41 0.46 -7.02
CA CYS A 100 17.85 1.60 -6.23
C CYS A 100 17.10 2.87 -6.65
N LEU A 101 16.47 3.52 -5.67
CA LEU A 101 15.77 4.80 -5.82
C LEU A 101 16.53 5.89 -5.11
N LYS A 102 16.81 6.99 -5.81
CA LYS A 102 17.33 8.23 -5.21
C LYS A 102 16.19 9.08 -4.69
N LYS A 103 16.52 9.93 -3.71
CA LYS A 103 15.71 11.09 -3.36
C LYS A 103 15.50 11.95 -4.62
N GLU A 104 14.36 12.61 -4.73
CA GLU A 104 13.96 13.46 -5.87
C GLU A 104 13.74 12.70 -7.20
N ARG A 105 13.80 11.36 -7.23
CA ARG A 105 13.43 10.62 -8.45
C ARG A 105 11.96 10.81 -8.77
N ASN A 106 11.68 10.94 -10.05
CA ASN A 106 10.34 11.17 -10.56
C ASN A 106 9.51 9.89 -10.54
N PHE A 107 8.23 10.12 -10.35
CA PHE A 107 7.14 9.18 -10.44
C PHE A 107 6.05 9.90 -11.23
N ASP A 108 5.80 9.48 -12.45
CA ASP A 108 4.83 10.11 -13.32
C ASP A 108 3.52 9.32 -13.34
N MET A 109 2.42 10.03 -13.20
CA MET A 109 1.06 9.50 -13.38
C MET A 109 0.45 10.16 -14.62
N PHE A 110 -0.03 9.32 -15.55
CA PHE A 110 -0.62 9.75 -16.82
C PHE A 110 -2.13 9.48 -16.80
N PHE A 111 -2.89 10.42 -17.31
CA PHE A 111 -4.35 10.35 -17.34
C PHE A 111 -4.88 10.21 -18.75
N THR A 112 -6.13 9.74 -18.89
CA THR A 112 -6.84 9.61 -20.18
C THR A 112 -6.89 10.93 -20.95
N SER A 113 -6.94 12.06 -20.24
CA SER A 113 -6.90 13.41 -20.86
C SER A 113 -5.58 13.77 -21.54
N GLY A 114 -4.54 12.90 -21.47
CA GLY A 114 -3.19 13.19 -21.94
C GLY A 114 -2.34 14.00 -20.95
N GLU A 115 -2.91 14.45 -19.87
CA GLU A 115 -2.20 15.19 -18.83
C GLU A 115 -1.31 14.25 -18.00
N ARG A 116 -0.32 14.85 -17.35
CA ARG A 116 0.65 14.15 -16.48
C ARG A 116 0.90 14.94 -15.21
N ILE A 117 0.95 14.26 -14.08
CA ILE A 117 1.52 14.80 -12.86
C ILE A 117 2.82 14.07 -12.51
N THR A 118 3.77 14.83 -12.00
CA THR A 118 5.08 14.30 -11.57
C THR A 118 5.22 14.43 -10.06
N LEU A 119 5.30 13.30 -9.38
CA LEU A 119 5.60 13.22 -7.96
C LEU A 119 7.10 13.00 -7.77
N LYS A 120 7.66 13.49 -6.65
CA LYS A 120 9.08 13.31 -6.34
C LYS A 120 9.26 12.43 -5.11
N ASN A 121 10.19 11.51 -5.17
CA ASN A 121 10.52 10.66 -4.03
C ASN A 121 11.04 11.51 -2.87
N GLN A 122 10.36 11.43 -1.72
CA GLN A 122 10.74 12.11 -0.48
C GLN A 122 11.46 11.15 0.50
N PHE A 123 11.57 9.88 0.13
CA PHE A 123 12.30 8.89 0.90
C PHE A 123 13.81 9.03 0.67
N PRO A 124 14.66 8.74 1.66
CA PRO A 124 16.10 8.69 1.46
C PRO A 124 16.48 7.73 0.33
N ILE A 125 17.71 7.85 -0.14
CA ILE A 125 18.26 6.89 -1.10
C ILE A 125 18.18 5.48 -0.50
N ASN A 126 17.67 4.53 -1.29
CA ASN A 126 17.54 3.14 -0.88
C ASN A 126 17.61 2.21 -2.09
N CYS A 127 18.13 1.00 -1.87
CA CYS A 127 18.12 -0.07 -2.87
C CYS A 127 17.06 -1.14 -2.56
N GLU A 128 16.06 -0.78 -1.78
CA GLU A 128 14.90 -1.63 -1.47
C GLU A 128 13.71 -1.36 -2.41
N GLY A 129 13.86 -0.48 -3.38
CA GLY A 129 12.79 -0.11 -4.32
C GLY A 129 11.64 0.65 -3.66
N THR A 130 11.90 1.37 -2.56
CA THR A 130 10.86 2.09 -1.82
C THR A 130 10.76 3.55 -2.26
N PHE A 131 9.57 3.96 -2.68
CA PHE A 131 9.18 5.32 -2.99
C PHE A 131 8.16 5.81 -1.96
N ALA A 132 8.26 7.07 -1.55
CA ALA A 132 7.28 7.71 -0.69
C ALA A 132 7.09 9.17 -1.08
N HIS A 133 5.82 9.61 -1.13
CA HIS A 133 5.46 10.99 -1.43
C HIS A 133 4.27 11.43 -0.58
N LYS A 134 4.36 12.65 0.00
CA LYS A 134 3.22 13.31 0.63
C LYS A 134 2.42 14.00 -0.47
N LEU A 135 1.20 13.57 -0.68
CA LEU A 135 0.31 14.12 -1.70
C LEU A 135 -0.14 15.53 -1.31
N LYS A 136 -0.01 16.45 -2.25
CA LYS A 136 -0.55 17.83 -2.15
C LYS A 136 -2.03 17.84 -2.53
N ALA A 137 -2.77 18.85 -2.09
CA ALA A 137 -4.20 18.98 -2.40
C ALA A 137 -4.47 18.91 -3.91
N LYS A 138 -3.71 19.65 -4.73
CA LYS A 138 -3.84 19.64 -6.19
C LYS A 138 -3.60 18.24 -6.78
N GLU A 139 -2.57 17.50 -6.30
CA GLU A 139 -2.27 16.16 -6.78
C GLU A 139 -3.40 15.18 -6.43
N ILE A 140 -3.99 15.31 -5.24
CA ILE A 140 -5.14 14.52 -4.81
C ILE A 140 -6.34 14.80 -5.71
N ASP A 141 -6.63 16.05 -5.99
CA ASP A 141 -7.76 16.43 -6.83
C ASP A 141 -7.57 15.93 -8.28
N GLU A 142 -6.37 16.05 -8.84
CA GLU A 142 -6.05 15.48 -10.17
C GLU A 142 -6.32 13.96 -10.22
N ILE A 143 -5.89 13.21 -9.20
CA ILE A 143 -6.09 11.77 -9.14
C ILE A 143 -7.58 11.40 -8.95
N ILE A 144 -8.35 12.21 -8.23
CA ILE A 144 -9.77 11.91 -7.96
C ILE A 144 -10.66 12.24 -9.17
N PHE A 145 -10.34 13.28 -9.91
CA PHE A 145 -11.20 13.78 -11.00
C PHE A 145 -10.81 13.28 -12.38
N LYS A 146 -9.67 12.60 -12.52
CA LYS A 146 -9.16 12.12 -13.80
C LYS A 146 -8.90 10.62 -13.75
N GLU A 147 -9.24 9.93 -14.82
CA GLU A 147 -8.96 8.51 -14.97
C GLU A 147 -7.47 8.29 -15.23
N LEU A 148 -6.83 7.54 -14.33
CA LEU A 148 -5.41 7.18 -14.41
C LEU A 148 -5.23 6.00 -15.38
N THR A 149 -4.31 6.12 -16.33
CA THR A 149 -4.06 5.09 -17.34
C THR A 149 -2.71 4.41 -17.19
N LYS A 150 -1.73 5.14 -16.66
CA LYS A 150 -0.36 4.64 -16.58
C LYS A 150 0.42 5.33 -15.46
N ILE A 151 1.34 4.58 -14.86
CA ILE A 151 2.32 5.07 -13.90
C ILE A 151 3.72 4.69 -14.38
N ASN A 152 4.66 5.63 -14.37
CA ASN A 152 6.08 5.37 -14.61
C ASN A 152 6.90 5.72 -13.38
N ILE A 153 7.77 4.80 -12.97
CA ILE A 153 8.75 5.00 -11.90
C ILE A 153 10.16 4.93 -12.48
N TYR A 154 10.92 5.99 -12.28
CA TYR A 154 12.28 6.11 -12.80
C TYR A 154 13.27 5.72 -11.72
N THR A 155 14.09 4.70 -12.01
CA THR A 155 15.14 4.23 -11.12
C THR A 155 16.53 4.49 -11.72
N TYR A 156 17.58 3.97 -11.09
CA TYR A 156 18.93 4.13 -11.59
C TYR A 156 19.20 3.33 -12.87
N TYR A 157 18.69 2.09 -12.90
CA TYR A 157 19.07 1.13 -13.94
C TYR A 157 18.02 0.95 -15.00
N LYS A 158 16.74 1.02 -14.63
CA LYS A 158 15.61 0.85 -15.55
C LYS A 158 14.38 1.62 -15.10
N ASN A 159 13.44 1.80 -16.00
CA ASN A 159 12.15 2.38 -15.70
C ASN A 159 11.12 1.27 -15.55
N TYR A 160 10.18 1.48 -14.64
CA TYR A 160 9.05 0.59 -14.43
C TYR A 160 7.77 1.28 -14.90
N GLU A 161 7.07 0.63 -15.83
CA GLU A 161 5.79 1.09 -16.34
C GLU A 161 4.68 0.19 -15.80
N PHE A 162 3.66 0.79 -15.22
CA PHE A 162 2.46 0.13 -14.72
C PHE A 162 1.27 0.63 -15.52
N LEU A 163 0.66 -0.25 -16.31
CA LEU A 163 -0.60 0.05 -16.98
C LEU A 163 -1.74 -0.11 -15.97
N ILE A 164 -2.63 0.87 -15.96
CA ILE A 164 -3.75 0.95 -15.04
C ILE A 164 -5.03 0.74 -15.83
N SER A 165 -5.81 -0.27 -15.46
CA SER A 165 -7.14 -0.47 -16.02
C SER A 165 -8.14 0.53 -15.44
N PRO A 166 -9.26 0.82 -16.11
CA PRO A 166 -10.31 1.70 -15.57
C PRO A 166 -10.75 1.29 -14.16
N LYS A 167 -10.94 -0.01 -13.93
CA LYS A 167 -11.28 -0.54 -12.60
C LYS A 167 -10.21 -0.22 -11.55
N GLN A 168 -8.93 -0.38 -11.87
CA GLN A 168 -7.84 -0.05 -10.94
C GLN A 168 -7.76 1.46 -10.68
N SER A 169 -8.07 2.30 -11.68
CA SER A 169 -8.20 3.75 -11.49
C SER A 169 -9.31 4.08 -10.49
N ASP A 170 -10.49 3.47 -10.65
CA ASP A 170 -11.62 3.63 -9.72
C ASP A 170 -11.29 3.14 -8.31
N ASP A 171 -10.59 2.03 -8.18
CA ASP A 171 -10.11 1.52 -6.90
C ASP A 171 -9.17 2.53 -6.22
N ILE A 172 -8.23 3.14 -6.96
CA ILE A 172 -7.32 4.18 -6.45
C ILE A 172 -8.11 5.40 -5.97
N ILE A 173 -9.05 5.90 -6.77
CA ILE A 173 -9.91 7.04 -6.42
C ILE A 173 -10.67 6.73 -5.13
N THR A 174 -11.28 5.56 -5.06
CA THR A 174 -12.02 5.08 -3.89
C THR A 174 -11.15 5.04 -2.63
N LEU A 175 -9.95 4.46 -2.69
CA LEU A 175 -9.03 4.39 -1.57
C LEU A 175 -8.63 5.78 -1.04
N ILE A 176 -8.37 6.73 -1.93
CA ILE A 176 -8.04 8.11 -1.56
C ILE A 176 -9.24 8.80 -0.90
N GLN A 177 -10.44 8.66 -1.46
CA GLN A 177 -11.67 9.23 -0.89
C GLN A 177 -11.97 8.65 0.49
N CYS A 178 -11.79 7.34 0.68
CA CYS A 178 -11.93 6.69 1.96
C CYS A 178 -10.96 7.26 3.00
N LEU A 179 -9.69 7.40 2.66
CA LEU A 179 -8.68 7.97 3.56
C LEU A 179 -8.94 9.45 3.88
N ARG A 180 -9.43 10.24 2.92
CA ARG A 180 -9.80 11.66 3.18
C ARG A 180 -10.83 11.77 4.29
N ARG A 181 -11.84 10.90 4.28
CA ARG A 181 -12.95 10.90 5.26
C ARG A 181 -12.60 10.19 6.58
N TYR A 182 -11.63 9.30 6.57
CA TYR A 182 -11.24 8.55 7.77
C TYR A 182 -10.64 9.47 8.83
N LYS A 183 -11.15 9.40 10.07
CA LYS A 183 -10.60 10.10 11.23
C LYS A 183 -9.58 9.19 11.91
N VAL A 184 -8.31 9.55 11.80
CA VAL A 184 -7.21 8.86 12.51
C VAL A 184 -7.37 9.15 14.00
N LYS A 185 -7.61 8.10 14.80
CA LYS A 185 -7.87 8.16 16.25
C LYS A 185 -6.57 8.11 17.05
#